data_40341f33bee722f07341b5d116e8e29b
#
_entry.id   40341f33bee722f07341b5d116e8e29b
#
_cell.length_a   1.000
_cell.length_b   1.000
_cell.length_c   1.000
_cell.angle_alpha   90.00
_cell.angle_beta   90.00
_cell.angle_gamma   90.00
#
_symmetry.space_group_name_H-M   'P 1'
#
loop_
_entity.id
_entity.type
_entity.pdbx_description
1 polymer ?
#
loop_
_entity_poly.entity_id
_entity_poly.type
_entity_poly.pdbx_seq_one_letter_code
_entity_poly.pdbx_strand_id
1 'polypeptide(L)'
;MISFTVETDGRLPTGQSLGEAVAEVDAATGSGPSYYMINCAHPTHFAQTLATGEAWVRRIRGLRANASKRSHQELNEAPDLDAGNPVELGDEYRDLLRRHPQINVLGGCCGTDHTHVACISRACSAVA
;
A
#
# COMPACT_ATOMS: atom_id res chain seq x y z
N MET A 1 -6.55 -8.06 11.51
CA MET A 1 -5.78 -7.40 10.43
C MET A 1 -4.96 -6.27 11.03
N ILE A 2 -3.69 -6.17 10.62
CA ILE A 2 -2.79 -5.07 11.00
C ILE A 2 -2.36 -4.35 9.73
N SER A 3 -2.34 -3.02 9.78
CA SER A 3 -1.89 -2.19 8.67
C SER A 3 -0.66 -1.39 9.09
N PHE A 4 0.36 -1.39 8.22
CA PHE A 4 1.58 -0.63 8.45
C PHE A 4 1.63 0.61 7.56
N THR A 5 2.02 1.73 8.14
CA THR A 5 2.37 2.93 7.40
C THR A 5 3.84 2.84 7.01
N VAL A 6 4.14 3.10 5.75
CA VAL A 6 5.53 3.16 5.27
C VAL A 6 5.87 4.54 4.73
N GLU A 7 7.15 4.85 4.72
CA GLU A 7 7.70 6.09 4.16
C GLU A 7 8.05 5.92 2.67
N THR A 8 8.62 6.96 2.07
CA THR A 8 8.96 6.96 0.64
C THR A 8 9.95 5.87 0.24
N ASP A 9 10.72 5.35 1.19
CA ASP A 9 11.68 4.27 0.99
C ASP A 9 11.06 2.86 1.18
N GLY A 10 9.75 2.78 1.45
CA GLY A 10 9.07 1.52 1.70
C GLY A 10 9.30 0.93 3.09
N ARG A 11 9.98 1.64 3.98
CA ARG A 11 10.23 1.23 5.36
C ARG A 11 9.26 1.90 6.31
N LEU A 12 9.07 1.32 7.49
CA LEU A 12 8.31 1.95 8.57
C LEU A 12 8.99 3.26 9.01
N PRO A 13 8.25 4.19 9.66
CA PRO A 13 8.83 5.43 10.15
C PRO A 13 10.04 5.24 11.09
N THR A 14 10.12 4.10 11.78
CA THR A 14 11.25 3.74 12.63
C THR A 14 12.50 3.32 11.84
N GLY A 15 12.39 3.13 10.53
CA GLY A 15 13.44 2.59 9.69
C GLY A 15 13.43 1.07 9.58
N GLN A 16 12.57 0.38 10.33
CA GLN A 16 12.42 -1.07 10.24
C GLN A 16 11.88 -1.47 8.86
N SER A 17 12.39 -2.55 8.28
CA SER A 17 11.84 -3.04 7.02
C SER A 17 10.44 -3.64 7.23
N LEU A 18 9.63 -3.60 6.18
CA LEU A 18 8.27 -4.15 6.23
C LEU A 18 8.29 -5.66 6.52
N GLY A 19 9.22 -6.39 5.91
CA GLY A 19 9.39 -7.83 6.14
C GLY A 19 9.73 -8.16 7.58
N GLU A 20 10.63 -7.39 8.19
CA GLU A 20 10.97 -7.55 9.61
C GLU A 20 9.78 -7.28 10.52
N ALA A 21 9.00 -6.24 10.22
CA ALA A 21 7.81 -5.89 11.00
C ALA A 21 6.77 -7.02 10.96
N VAL A 22 6.50 -7.56 9.80
CA VAL A 22 5.58 -8.71 9.64
C VAL A 22 6.09 -9.91 10.43
N ALA A 23 7.37 -10.25 10.28
CA ALA A 23 7.97 -11.38 10.98
C ALA A 23 7.92 -11.23 12.50
N GLU A 24 8.20 -10.02 13.00
CA GLU A 24 8.17 -9.73 14.43
C GLU A 24 6.77 -9.90 15.02
N VAL A 25 5.75 -9.36 14.37
CA VAL A 25 4.37 -9.49 14.84
C VAL A 25 3.90 -10.95 14.74
N ASP A 26 4.19 -11.64 13.66
CA ASP A 26 3.82 -13.05 13.52
C ASP A 26 4.51 -13.91 14.59
N ALA A 27 5.78 -13.65 14.88
CA ALA A 27 6.51 -14.38 15.93
C ALA A 27 5.93 -14.10 17.32
N ALA A 28 5.58 -12.84 17.61
CA ALA A 28 5.05 -12.46 18.91
C ALA A 28 3.61 -12.93 19.15
N THR A 29 2.84 -13.20 18.10
CA THR A 29 1.41 -13.53 18.18
C THR A 29 1.07 -14.93 17.68
N GLY A 30 2.05 -15.75 17.30
CA GLY A 30 1.78 -17.04 16.68
C GLY A 30 1.03 -16.92 15.36
N SER A 31 1.41 -15.96 14.52
CA SER A 31 0.74 -15.63 13.26
C SER A 31 -0.72 -15.21 13.46
N GLY A 32 -0.97 -14.46 14.55
CA GLY A 32 -2.31 -14.04 14.95
C GLY A 32 -3.08 -13.22 13.92
N PRO A 33 -2.49 -12.18 13.25
CA PRO A 33 -3.21 -11.46 12.22
C PRO A 33 -3.56 -12.35 11.03
N SER A 34 -4.81 -12.24 10.55
CA SER A 34 -5.22 -12.98 9.35
C SER A 34 -4.47 -12.52 8.11
N TYR A 35 -4.15 -11.23 8.04
CA TYR A 35 -3.35 -10.63 6.97
C TYR A 35 -2.87 -9.24 7.39
N TYR A 36 -1.98 -8.67 6.58
CA TYR A 36 -1.45 -7.33 6.77
C TYR A 36 -1.82 -6.44 5.59
N MET A 37 -1.81 -5.13 5.85
CA MET A 37 -2.04 -4.11 4.82
C MET A 37 -0.92 -3.07 4.84
N ILE A 38 -0.78 -2.34 3.75
CA ILE A 38 0.05 -1.14 3.66
C ILE A 38 -0.90 0.05 3.50
N ASN A 39 -0.69 1.10 4.28
CA ASN A 39 -1.51 2.30 4.22
C ASN A 39 -0.66 3.57 4.17
N CYS A 40 -1.27 4.64 3.68
CA CYS A 40 -0.72 6.00 3.70
C CYS A 40 0.65 6.11 3.03
N ALA A 41 0.83 5.41 1.91
CA ALA A 41 2.00 5.54 1.03
C ALA A 41 1.54 5.39 -0.42
N HIS A 42 2.24 6.02 -1.34
CA HIS A 42 1.95 5.86 -2.77
C HIS A 42 2.51 4.50 -3.25
N PRO A 43 1.87 3.84 -4.24
CA PRO A 43 2.38 2.55 -4.75
C PRO A 43 3.85 2.58 -5.15
N THR A 44 4.35 3.69 -5.69
CA THR A 44 5.77 3.84 -6.06
C THR A 44 6.72 3.73 -4.87
N HIS A 45 6.23 3.94 -3.65
CA HIS A 45 7.07 3.88 -2.44
C HIS A 45 7.28 2.44 -1.95
N PHE A 46 6.43 1.50 -2.31
CA PHE A 46 6.53 0.13 -1.81
C PHE A 46 6.50 -0.97 -2.87
N ALA A 47 6.31 -0.63 -4.14
CA ALA A 47 6.25 -1.63 -5.21
C ALA A 47 7.50 -2.51 -5.24
N GLN A 48 8.69 -1.91 -5.11
CA GLN A 48 9.94 -2.64 -5.08
C GLN A 48 10.10 -3.48 -3.82
N THR A 49 9.62 -3.00 -2.68
CA THR A 49 9.64 -3.74 -1.43
C THR A 49 8.86 -5.06 -1.54
N LEU A 50 7.73 -5.04 -2.24
CA LEU A 50 6.93 -6.24 -2.48
C LEU A 50 7.53 -7.16 -3.55
N ALA A 51 8.42 -6.65 -4.38
CA ALA A 51 9.02 -7.41 -5.49
C ALA A 51 10.14 -8.36 -5.07
N THR A 52 10.46 -8.46 -3.77
CA THR A 52 11.56 -9.29 -3.27
C THR A 52 11.33 -10.79 -3.43
N GLY A 53 10.08 -11.23 -3.60
CA GLY A 53 9.74 -12.65 -3.68
C GLY A 53 9.83 -13.41 -2.36
N GLU A 54 10.05 -12.73 -1.25
CA GLU A 54 10.12 -13.36 0.08
C GLU A 54 8.74 -13.81 0.55
N ALA A 55 8.71 -14.82 1.41
CA ALA A 55 7.46 -15.45 1.87
C ALA A 55 6.52 -14.47 2.59
N TRP A 56 7.05 -13.49 3.32
CA TRP A 56 6.24 -12.52 4.07
C TRP A 56 5.34 -11.68 3.15
N VAL A 57 5.73 -11.49 1.89
CA VAL A 57 4.93 -10.71 0.91
C VAL A 57 3.52 -11.28 0.76
N ARG A 58 3.38 -12.60 0.87
CA ARG A 58 2.07 -13.27 0.79
C ARG A 58 1.13 -12.90 1.95
N ARG A 59 1.68 -12.37 3.03
CA ARG A 59 0.90 -11.89 4.16
C ARG A 59 0.26 -10.52 3.88
N ILE A 60 0.75 -9.79 2.87
CA ILE A 60 0.20 -8.50 2.46
C ILE A 60 -0.97 -8.77 1.51
N ARG A 61 -2.18 -8.45 1.95
CA ARG A 61 -3.41 -8.70 1.18
C ARG A 61 -4.24 -7.45 0.94
N GLY A 62 -3.84 -6.31 1.51
CA GLY A 62 -4.59 -5.09 1.37
C GLY A 62 -3.70 -3.87 1.14
N LEU A 63 -4.25 -2.89 0.42
CA LEU A 63 -3.60 -1.63 0.11
C LEU A 63 -4.56 -0.47 0.31
N ARG A 64 -4.10 0.57 1.01
CA ARG A 64 -4.80 1.85 1.15
C ARG A 64 -3.80 2.97 0.87
N ALA A 65 -3.48 3.16 -0.40
CA ALA A 65 -2.44 4.07 -0.82
C ALA A 65 -2.88 5.54 -0.80
N ASN A 66 -1.89 6.43 -0.71
CA ASN A 66 -2.08 7.86 -0.93
C ASN A 66 -2.21 8.16 -2.42
N ALA A 67 -2.93 9.23 -2.74
CA ALA A 67 -3.06 9.71 -4.11
C ALA A 67 -1.76 10.33 -4.64
N SER A 68 -0.96 10.94 -3.76
CA SER A 68 0.24 11.70 -4.10
C SER A 68 1.52 10.90 -3.83
N LYS A 69 2.54 11.14 -4.67
CA LYS A 69 3.89 10.59 -4.50
C LYS A 69 4.72 11.33 -3.46
N ARG A 70 4.20 12.42 -2.90
CA ARG A 70 4.90 13.22 -1.88
C ARG A 70 5.08 12.43 -0.58
N SER A 71 6.11 12.78 0.18
CA SER A 71 6.32 12.23 1.51
C SER A 71 5.24 12.71 2.49
N HIS A 72 5.14 12.05 3.65
CA HIS A 72 4.22 12.48 4.71
C HIS A 72 4.51 13.92 5.16
N GLN A 73 5.79 14.27 5.28
CA GLN A 73 6.19 15.61 5.66
C GLN A 73 5.75 16.64 4.62
N GLU A 74 5.98 16.36 3.34
CA GLU A 74 5.57 17.25 2.25
C GLU A 74 4.06 17.45 2.21
N LEU A 75 3.28 16.39 2.42
CA LEU A 75 1.82 16.47 2.48
C LEU A 75 1.34 17.29 3.67
N ASN A 76 1.97 17.13 4.83
CA ASN A 76 1.63 17.91 6.02
C ASN A 76 1.92 19.41 5.88
N GLU A 77 2.94 19.76 5.11
CA GLU A 77 3.35 21.15 4.87
C GLU A 77 2.65 21.78 3.66
N ALA A 78 1.96 20.97 2.85
CA ALA A 78 1.27 21.45 1.64
C ALA A 78 0.06 22.31 2.02
N PRO A 79 -0.17 23.46 1.33
CA PRO A 79 -1.32 24.32 1.60
C PRO A 79 -2.64 23.71 1.14
N ASP A 80 -2.60 22.81 0.15
CA ASP A 80 -3.76 22.16 -0.44
C ASP A 80 -3.62 20.66 -0.45
N LEU A 81 -4.77 19.95 -0.54
CA LEU A 81 -4.81 18.52 -0.69
C LEU A 81 -4.29 18.12 -2.08
N ASP A 82 -3.31 17.22 -2.12
CA ASP A 82 -2.77 16.69 -3.37
C ASP A 82 -3.55 15.42 -3.75
N ALA A 83 -4.43 15.56 -4.74
CA ALA A 83 -5.25 14.44 -5.23
C ALA A 83 -4.53 13.55 -6.25
N GLY A 84 -3.30 13.88 -6.65
CA GLY A 84 -2.54 13.10 -7.63
C GLY A 84 -3.30 12.88 -8.94
N ASN A 85 -3.15 11.69 -9.49
CA ASN A 85 -3.86 11.28 -10.72
C ASN A 85 -4.63 9.98 -10.45
N PRO A 86 -5.99 10.03 -10.36
CA PRO A 86 -6.79 8.86 -10.05
C PRO A 86 -6.65 7.71 -11.05
N VAL A 87 -6.51 8.00 -12.34
CA VAL A 87 -6.36 6.97 -13.38
C VAL A 87 -5.01 6.28 -13.24
N GLU A 88 -3.95 7.04 -13.05
CA GLU A 88 -2.60 6.49 -12.82
C GLU A 88 -2.56 5.61 -11.57
N LEU A 89 -3.20 6.04 -10.49
CA LEU A 89 -3.28 5.27 -9.26
C LEU A 89 -3.99 3.92 -9.51
N GLY A 90 -5.07 3.93 -10.25
CA GLY A 90 -5.79 2.70 -10.63
C GLY A 90 -4.91 1.76 -11.44
N ASP A 91 -4.16 2.27 -12.40
CA ASP A 91 -3.24 1.49 -13.22
C ASP A 91 -2.11 0.88 -12.38
N GLU A 92 -1.57 1.63 -11.43
CA GLU A 92 -0.52 1.13 -10.54
C GLU A 92 -1.04 0.02 -9.62
N TYR A 93 -2.27 0.14 -9.12
CA TYR A 93 -2.91 -0.94 -8.36
C TYR A 93 -3.09 -2.19 -9.21
N ARG A 94 -3.56 -2.04 -10.45
CA ARG A 94 -3.71 -3.16 -11.37
C ARG A 94 -2.39 -3.89 -11.59
N ASP A 95 -1.31 -3.16 -11.80
CA ASP A 95 0.01 -3.75 -12.01
C ASP A 95 0.50 -4.51 -10.77
N LEU A 96 0.23 -3.96 -9.58
CA LEU A 96 0.54 -4.64 -8.32
C LEU A 96 -0.26 -5.94 -8.16
N LEU A 97 -1.55 -5.93 -8.49
CA LEU A 97 -2.39 -7.13 -8.40
C LEU A 97 -1.95 -8.22 -9.37
N ARG A 98 -1.48 -7.85 -10.55
CA ARG A 98 -0.95 -8.81 -11.53
C ARG A 98 0.30 -9.53 -11.00
N ARG A 99 1.14 -8.82 -10.25
CA ARG A 99 2.36 -9.38 -9.65
C ARG A 99 2.07 -10.09 -8.34
N HIS A 100 1.05 -9.66 -7.62
CA HIS A 100 0.71 -10.12 -6.27
C HIS A 100 -0.78 -10.47 -6.19
N PRO A 101 -1.19 -11.62 -6.77
CA PRO A 101 -2.62 -11.96 -6.87
C PRO A 101 -3.30 -12.20 -5.52
N GLN A 102 -2.55 -12.37 -4.44
CA GLN A 102 -3.12 -12.48 -3.09
C GLN A 102 -3.70 -11.16 -2.58
N ILE A 103 -3.34 -10.02 -3.17
CA ILE A 103 -3.88 -8.72 -2.76
C ILE A 103 -5.31 -8.58 -3.29
N ASN A 104 -6.26 -8.44 -2.38
CA ASN A 104 -7.68 -8.41 -2.72
C ASN A 104 -8.52 -7.44 -1.87
N VAL A 105 -7.87 -6.67 -1.00
CA VAL A 105 -8.51 -5.61 -0.22
C VAL A 105 -7.92 -4.28 -0.66
N LEU A 106 -8.75 -3.44 -1.29
CA LEU A 106 -8.28 -2.21 -1.92
C LEU A 106 -9.07 -1.02 -1.42
N GLY A 107 -8.38 0.08 -1.23
CA GLY A 107 -8.99 1.33 -0.83
C GLY A 107 -8.03 2.49 -1.05
N GLY A 108 -8.25 3.57 -0.35
CA GLY A 108 -7.42 4.77 -0.44
C GLY A 108 -7.20 5.42 0.91
N CYS A 109 -6.21 6.30 0.97
CA CYS A 109 -5.85 7.08 2.14
C CYS A 109 -5.79 8.57 1.77
N CYS A 110 -4.77 9.29 2.18
CA CYS A 110 -4.69 10.74 1.98
C CYS A 110 -4.82 11.15 0.51
N GLY A 111 -5.65 12.15 0.26
CA GLY A 111 -5.88 12.69 -1.07
C GLY A 111 -6.82 11.90 -1.96
N THR A 112 -7.31 10.74 -1.51
CA THR A 112 -8.24 9.91 -2.29
C THR A 112 -9.69 10.22 -1.94
N ASP A 113 -10.55 10.06 -2.94
CA ASP A 113 -12.00 10.16 -2.79
C ASP A 113 -12.69 9.07 -3.64
N HIS A 114 -14.00 9.22 -3.85
CA HIS A 114 -14.77 8.25 -4.62
C HIS A 114 -14.28 8.11 -6.07
N THR A 115 -13.71 9.18 -6.65
CA THR A 115 -13.16 9.12 -8.01
C THR A 115 -11.97 8.17 -8.08
N HIS A 116 -11.08 8.22 -7.09
CA HIS A 116 -9.94 7.32 -7.00
C HIS A 116 -10.40 5.86 -6.82
N VAL A 117 -11.35 5.64 -5.93
CA VAL A 117 -11.90 4.30 -5.69
C VAL A 117 -12.56 3.75 -6.96
N ALA A 118 -13.27 4.58 -7.71
CA ALA A 118 -13.87 4.17 -8.99
C ALA A 118 -12.81 3.76 -10.00
N CYS A 119 -11.73 4.53 -10.13
CA CYS A 119 -10.62 4.20 -11.04
C CYS A 119 -9.92 2.91 -10.64
N ILE A 120 -9.66 2.72 -9.34
CA ILE A 120 -9.08 1.48 -8.81
C ILE A 120 -10.00 0.29 -9.13
N SER A 121 -11.29 0.42 -8.86
CA SER A 121 -12.27 -0.63 -9.10
C SER A 121 -12.31 -1.04 -10.57
N ARG A 122 -12.38 -0.07 -11.47
CA ARG A 122 -12.40 -0.36 -12.92
C ARG A 122 -11.12 -1.04 -13.39
N ALA A 123 -9.97 -0.52 -12.98
CA ALA A 123 -8.69 -1.07 -13.40
C ALA A 123 -8.48 -2.49 -12.87
N CYS A 124 -8.87 -2.75 -11.62
CA CYS A 124 -8.60 -4.02 -10.95
C CYS A 124 -9.65 -5.10 -11.26
N SER A 125 -10.86 -4.73 -11.65
CA SER A 125 -11.90 -5.71 -12.06
C SER A 125 -11.47 -6.57 -13.24
N ALA A 126 -10.58 -6.06 -14.09
CA ALA A 126 -10.06 -6.78 -15.26
C ALA A 126 -8.98 -7.80 -14.91
N VAL A 127 -8.52 -7.84 -13.66
CA VAL A 127 -7.42 -8.72 -13.20
C VAL A 127 -7.95 -10.02 -12.60
N ALA A 128 -9.22 -10.10 -12.35
CA ALA A 128 -9.86 -11.25 -11.71
C ALA A 128 -9.66 -12.57 -12.46
#